data_db6fbf160df383f308faef733f6bd39d
#
_entry.id   db6fbf160df383f308faef733f6bd39d
#
_cell.length_a   1.000
_cell.length_b   1.000
_cell.length_c   1.000
_cell.angle_alpha   90.00
_cell.angle_beta   90.00
_cell.angle_gamma   90.00
#
_symmetry.space_group_name_H-M   'P 1'
#
loop_
_entity.id
_entity.type
_entity.pdbx_description
1 polymer ?
#
loop_
_entity_poly.entity_id
_entity_poly.type
_entity_poly.pdbx_seq_one_letter_code
_entity_poly.pdbx_strand_id
1 'polypeptide(L)'
;SAFVGIISGHHGVARSGRLILFDPTKARKGAAGMLQEIPYRNRPIVELVKDELVNGVWPQFIKPTPLDDKYYLVAAKLNPQDLWGIYLVDIFDNVTCLMKQEGEGYISPIVVRKTTTPPAIPDRVKLNEKEATVFIQDIYEGEGLRNVPRGTVKELRLHAYEYAYLKTVSDHNWHGIQSGWDIKRQLGTVPVEEDGSVIFKIPANTPISIQPIDKDGAAIQLMRSWLTGQPGEVVSCIGCHEDQNQIPVPKRVIASQRAPHSIKAPEGGVRSFTFDLEVQPILDRACIACHNGEKAFDLRAGAKDERGYGLSYLNLHPYVHRQGPEADMAVLQPYEYHANTSELIRILKKGHANVKLTDKEWRTLYTWIDYNAPDKGYFNANKIKDFPYQGFDQIERRTELTNKYGNGMGVDWKKEIADYATYLKGKGEVTPVLPEAAAPVKEKNVKVKNWPFDANAIKAMLANEKETRKEVVLAPGVKLTFVRIPAGEFAMGSWNGSADNRPVSKVKIAKSFWMGEVEITNEQYNVIFPDHDSRYVDQLWKDHVHFGYPANQPEQPVIRVSYEDAMAYCKQLSEKTGLNITLPTEAQWEWACRAGSDSDFWYGNSNTDFGKLENFADESCNKMAVSGVNPQ
;
A
#
# COMPACT_ATOMS: atom_id res chain seq x y z
N SER A 1 7.35 31.05 2.58
CA SER A 1 8.41 30.86 3.60
C SER A 1 9.20 29.61 3.24
N ALA A 2 10.51 29.75 3.09
CA ALA A 2 11.40 28.64 2.81
C ALA A 2 11.94 28.05 4.12
N PHE A 3 12.34 26.78 4.06
CA PHE A 3 13.07 26.12 5.13
C PHE A 3 14.55 26.01 4.75
N VAL A 4 15.44 26.13 5.73
CA VAL A 4 16.83 25.72 5.60
C VAL A 4 16.99 24.34 6.23
N GLY A 5 17.62 23.42 5.53
CA GLY A 5 17.75 22.03 5.97
C GLY A 5 19.05 21.37 5.52
N ILE A 6 19.24 20.15 5.98
CA ILE A 6 20.38 19.32 5.63
C ILE A 6 19.91 18.06 4.88
N ILE A 7 20.42 17.86 3.68
CA ILE A 7 20.32 16.54 3.02
C ILE A 7 21.44 15.66 3.57
N SER A 8 21.06 14.53 4.14
CA SER A 8 21.98 13.53 4.71
C SER A 8 21.69 12.14 4.13
N GLY A 9 22.52 11.16 4.44
CA GLY A 9 22.21 9.74 4.19
C GLY A 9 21.16 9.20 5.14
N HIS A 10 20.64 8.00 4.83
CA HIS A 10 19.58 7.36 5.63
C HIS A 10 20.15 6.66 6.88
N HIS A 11 21.10 5.74 6.70
CA HIS A 11 21.76 5.04 7.80
C HIS A 11 23.28 5.27 7.79
N GLY A 12 23.93 4.96 8.92
CA GLY A 12 25.38 4.90 9.01
C GLY A 12 26.11 6.23 8.88
N VAL A 13 25.39 7.34 8.84
CA VAL A 13 25.94 8.69 8.63
C VAL A 13 25.83 9.56 9.88
N ALA A 14 26.73 10.52 10.00
CA ALA A 14 26.82 11.43 11.15
C ALA A 14 25.73 12.51 11.19
N ARG A 15 24.64 12.37 10.44
CA ARG A 15 23.55 13.37 10.31
C ARG A 15 24.04 14.73 9.79
N SER A 16 25.18 14.72 9.09
CA SER A 16 25.72 15.86 8.37
C SER A 16 25.45 15.70 6.88
N GLY A 17 25.61 16.77 6.12
CA GLY A 17 25.44 16.70 4.67
C GLY A 17 25.36 18.04 3.98
N ARG A 18 24.61 18.10 2.92
CA ARG A 18 24.47 19.25 2.02
C ARG A 18 23.46 20.24 2.60
N LEU A 19 23.78 21.53 2.62
CA LEU A 19 22.88 22.59 3.09
C LEU A 19 21.96 23.02 1.94
N ILE A 20 20.66 22.99 2.16
CA ILE A 20 19.68 23.37 1.14
C ILE A 20 18.65 24.37 1.67
N LEU A 21 18.09 25.12 0.73
CA LEU A 21 16.85 25.87 0.90
C LEU A 21 15.73 25.12 0.19
N PHE A 22 14.64 24.93 0.90
CA PHE A 22 13.50 24.15 0.45
C PHE A 22 12.20 24.93 0.66
N ASP A 23 11.35 24.98 -0.37
CA ASP A 23 10.04 25.62 -0.33
C ASP A 23 8.93 24.57 -0.43
N PRO A 24 8.27 24.22 0.68
CA PRO A 24 7.22 23.21 0.69
C PRO A 24 5.94 23.66 -0.05
N THR A 25 5.82 24.95 -0.41
CA THR A 25 4.68 25.42 -1.21
C THR A 25 4.83 25.05 -2.69
N LYS A 26 6.07 24.78 -3.15
CA LYS A 26 6.32 24.31 -4.51
C LYS A 26 6.15 22.80 -4.61
N ALA A 27 6.80 22.07 -3.72
CA ALA A 27 6.63 20.64 -3.58
C ALA A 27 7.13 20.21 -2.19
N ARG A 28 6.58 19.13 -1.64
CA ARG A 28 6.98 18.61 -0.32
C ARG A 28 8.07 17.55 -0.38
N LYS A 29 8.40 17.06 -1.57
CA LYS A 29 9.42 16.05 -1.81
C LYS A 29 10.15 16.36 -3.12
N GLY A 30 11.33 15.75 -3.25
CA GLY A 30 12.09 15.77 -4.48
C GLY A 30 12.72 17.12 -4.85
N ALA A 31 13.22 17.20 -6.06
CA ALA A 31 13.93 18.37 -6.58
C ALA A 31 13.01 19.58 -6.77
N ALA A 32 11.74 19.38 -7.05
CA ALA A 32 10.79 20.45 -7.35
C ALA A 32 10.59 21.44 -6.18
N GLY A 33 10.74 20.97 -4.93
CA GLY A 33 10.68 21.82 -3.74
C GLY A 33 12.00 22.54 -3.41
N MET A 34 13.11 22.14 -4.02
CA MET A 34 14.42 22.72 -3.73
C MET A 34 14.55 24.08 -4.40
N LEU A 35 14.98 25.08 -3.65
CA LEU A 35 15.29 26.41 -4.15
C LEU A 35 16.76 26.53 -4.54
N GLN A 36 17.64 26.02 -3.69
CA GLN A 36 19.08 26.19 -3.81
C GLN A 36 19.83 25.25 -2.87
N GLU A 37 21.01 24.78 -3.28
CA GLU A 37 22.05 24.27 -2.38
C GLU A 37 23.07 25.38 -2.08
N ILE A 38 23.58 25.43 -0.86
CA ILE A 38 24.60 26.39 -0.43
C ILE A 38 25.86 25.62 0.04
N PRO A 39 27.04 25.89 -0.49
CA PRO A 39 27.27 26.53 -1.80
C PRO A 39 26.82 25.60 -2.93
N TYR A 40 27.03 25.93 -4.16
CA TYR A 40 26.71 25.11 -5.36
C TYR A 40 25.24 25.16 -5.79
N ARG A 41 24.75 26.36 -6.03
CA ARG A 41 23.37 26.70 -6.41
C ARG A 41 22.69 25.74 -7.41
N ASN A 42 23.43 25.22 -8.37
CA ASN A 42 22.88 24.41 -9.48
C ASN A 42 23.22 22.91 -9.37
N ARG A 43 23.71 22.44 -8.21
CA ARG A 43 24.00 21.02 -8.04
C ARG A 43 22.67 20.26 -7.96
N PRO A 44 22.44 19.24 -8.79
CA PRO A 44 21.21 18.45 -8.72
C PRO A 44 21.16 17.67 -7.41
N ILE A 45 19.95 17.49 -6.87
CA ILE A 45 19.72 16.54 -5.79
C ILE A 45 19.46 15.15 -6.37
N VAL A 46 19.88 14.14 -5.60
CA VAL A 46 19.56 12.75 -5.87
C VAL A 46 18.28 12.46 -5.09
N GLU A 47 17.21 12.12 -5.78
CA GLU A 47 15.88 11.86 -5.19
C GLU A 47 15.77 10.42 -4.66
N LEU A 48 16.86 9.87 -4.17
CA LEU A 48 16.95 8.52 -3.64
C LEU A 48 17.10 8.56 -2.13
N VAL A 49 16.40 7.67 -1.44
CA VAL A 49 16.72 7.29 -0.07
C VAL A 49 17.93 6.36 -0.12
N LYS A 50 19.10 6.83 0.30
CA LYS A 50 20.38 6.13 0.16
C LYS A 50 21.23 6.34 1.40
N ASP A 51 21.85 5.27 1.90
CA ASP A 51 22.67 5.34 3.12
C ASP A 51 23.89 6.22 2.97
N GLU A 52 24.62 6.05 1.89
CA GLU A 52 25.91 6.72 1.65
C GLU A 52 25.79 7.99 0.79
N LEU A 53 24.60 8.60 0.73
CA LEU A 53 24.28 9.70 -0.18
C LEU A 53 25.28 10.87 -0.10
N VAL A 54 25.81 11.17 1.07
CA VAL A 54 26.72 12.29 1.32
C VAL A 54 28.14 11.88 1.65
N ASN A 55 28.48 10.59 1.53
CA ASN A 55 29.85 10.13 1.73
C ASN A 55 30.76 10.72 0.64
N GLY A 56 31.87 11.29 1.07
CA GLY A 56 32.80 11.96 0.16
C GLY A 56 32.32 13.28 -0.44
N VAL A 57 31.15 13.76 -0.05
CA VAL A 57 30.62 15.08 -0.48
C VAL A 57 31.03 16.16 0.52
N TRP A 58 31.68 17.22 0.05
CA TRP A 58 32.16 18.34 0.86
C TRP A 58 31.78 19.68 0.22
N PRO A 59 31.58 20.75 1.02
CA PRO A 59 31.54 20.79 2.49
C PRO A 59 30.34 20.03 3.08
N GLN A 60 30.45 19.63 4.35
CA GLN A 60 29.34 19.07 5.12
C GLN A 60 28.90 20.06 6.20
N PHE A 61 27.61 20.11 6.41
CA PHE A 61 26.94 21.05 7.32
C PHE A 61 26.06 20.32 8.34
N ILE A 62 25.88 20.92 9.52
CA ILE A 62 24.91 20.50 10.54
C ILE A 62 24.32 21.73 11.24
N LYS A 63 23.12 21.56 11.80
CA LYS A 63 22.48 22.55 12.68
C LYS A 63 22.40 23.97 12.13
N PRO A 64 21.80 24.19 10.95
CA PRO A 64 21.62 25.53 10.43
C PRO A 64 20.67 26.34 11.30
N THR A 65 21.02 27.60 11.58
CA THR A 65 20.22 28.56 12.31
C THR A 65 19.99 29.79 11.43
N PRO A 66 18.77 30.09 10.99
CA PRO A 66 18.50 31.24 10.15
C PRO A 66 18.67 32.55 10.94
N LEU A 67 19.37 33.51 10.35
CA LEU A 67 19.43 34.89 10.85
C LEU A 67 18.30 35.72 10.24
N ASP A 68 18.10 35.56 8.96
CA ASP A 68 17.01 36.13 8.15
C ASP A 68 16.75 35.23 6.91
N ASP A 69 16.19 35.77 5.85
CA ASP A 69 15.88 35.07 4.60
C ASP A 69 17.10 34.84 3.70
N LYS A 70 18.26 35.40 4.02
CA LYS A 70 19.49 35.35 3.20
C LYS A 70 20.68 34.75 3.93
N TYR A 71 20.76 34.90 5.25
CA TYR A 71 21.92 34.56 6.05
C TYR A 71 21.62 33.48 7.08
N TYR A 72 22.54 32.54 7.21
CA TYR A 72 22.40 31.39 8.10
C TYR A 72 23.70 31.15 8.86
N LEU A 73 23.62 30.94 10.17
CA LEU A 73 24.71 30.36 10.93
C LEU A 73 24.64 28.83 10.85
N VAL A 74 25.79 28.20 10.68
CA VAL A 74 25.84 26.75 10.52
C VAL A 74 27.17 26.22 11.05
N ALA A 75 27.15 25.01 11.61
CA ALA A 75 28.41 24.32 11.82
C ALA A 75 28.81 23.58 10.53
N ALA A 76 30.06 23.71 10.13
CA ALA A 76 30.55 23.12 8.90
C ALA A 76 31.93 22.48 9.04
N LYS A 77 32.18 21.49 8.21
CA LYS A 77 33.48 20.93 7.86
C LYS A 77 33.68 21.12 6.37
N LEU A 78 34.76 21.78 5.97
CA LEU A 78 35.01 22.06 4.57
C LEU A 78 35.70 20.88 3.86
N ASN A 79 36.39 20.04 4.62
CA ASN A 79 37.06 18.83 4.13
C ASN A 79 37.08 17.73 5.21
N PRO A 80 37.47 16.49 4.90
CA PRO A 80 37.47 15.36 5.83
C PRO A 80 38.33 15.55 7.08
N GLN A 81 39.40 16.31 7.00
CA GLN A 81 40.38 16.53 8.08
C GLN A 81 39.97 17.63 9.04
N ASP A 82 39.01 18.48 8.64
CA ASP A 82 38.54 19.57 9.49
C ASP A 82 37.77 19.05 10.72
N LEU A 83 37.89 19.76 11.81
CA LEU A 83 36.90 19.75 12.91
C LEU A 83 35.76 20.72 12.57
N TRP A 84 34.64 20.56 13.27
CA TRP A 84 33.48 21.43 13.08
C TRP A 84 33.81 22.85 13.51
N GLY A 85 33.58 23.82 12.64
CA GLY A 85 33.66 25.24 12.92
C GLY A 85 32.31 25.93 12.70
N ILE A 86 32.16 27.14 13.21
CA ILE A 86 30.97 27.97 12.99
C ILE A 86 31.21 28.88 11.80
N TYR A 87 30.28 28.86 10.87
CA TYR A 87 30.32 29.61 9.62
C TYR A 87 29.06 30.44 9.44
N LEU A 88 29.22 31.61 8.84
CA LEU A 88 28.14 32.37 8.22
C LEU A 88 28.07 31.97 6.77
N VAL A 89 26.91 31.53 6.33
CA VAL A 89 26.65 31.20 4.93
C VAL A 89 25.45 31.99 4.43
N ASP A 90 25.41 32.22 3.12
CA ASP A 90 24.33 33.01 2.53
C ASP A 90 23.85 32.43 1.18
N ILE A 91 22.75 33.01 0.69
CA ILE A 91 22.14 32.63 -0.59
C ILE A 91 23.00 33.02 -1.82
N PHE A 92 24.11 33.70 -1.65
CA PHE A 92 25.04 34.12 -2.68
C PHE A 92 26.24 33.17 -2.77
N ASP A 93 26.16 32.02 -2.10
CA ASP A 93 27.19 30.96 -2.03
C ASP A 93 28.45 31.35 -1.23
N ASN A 94 28.40 32.39 -0.41
CA ASN A 94 29.51 32.71 0.48
C ASN A 94 29.50 31.76 1.70
N VAL A 95 30.70 31.33 2.10
CA VAL A 95 30.97 30.51 3.28
C VAL A 95 32.08 31.16 4.09
N THR A 96 31.73 31.92 5.11
CA THR A 96 32.66 32.71 5.89
C THR A 96 32.87 32.07 7.27
N CYS A 97 34.13 31.71 7.59
CA CYS A 97 34.46 31.18 8.91
C CYS A 97 34.36 32.27 9.97
N LEU A 98 33.56 32.03 11.01
CA LEU A 98 33.45 32.92 12.17
C LEU A 98 34.27 32.39 13.35
N MET A 99 34.31 31.07 13.54
CA MET A 99 34.99 30.44 14.65
C MET A 99 35.49 29.07 14.32
N LYS A 100 36.80 28.86 14.46
CA LYS A 100 37.48 27.59 14.31
C LYS A 100 38.71 27.58 15.19
N GLN A 101 38.93 26.50 15.93
CA GLN A 101 40.11 26.37 16.80
C GLN A 101 40.70 24.96 16.62
N GLU A 102 41.99 24.86 16.66
CA GLU A 102 42.69 23.58 16.56
C GLU A 102 42.37 22.71 17.79
N GLY A 103 42.07 21.44 17.57
CA GLY A 103 41.73 20.48 18.62
C GLY A 103 40.31 20.60 19.17
N GLU A 104 39.53 21.58 18.76
CA GLU A 104 38.15 21.79 19.22
C GLU A 104 37.13 21.78 18.08
N GLY A 105 35.95 21.19 18.33
CA GLY A 105 34.81 21.20 17.42
C GLY A 105 33.64 22.03 17.95
N TYR A 106 33.17 22.96 17.15
CA TYR A 106 32.04 23.84 17.48
C TYR A 106 30.82 23.45 16.67
N ILE A 107 29.71 23.13 17.40
CA ILE A 107 28.45 22.71 16.77
C ILE A 107 27.27 23.47 17.39
N SER A 108 26.12 23.45 16.73
CA SER A 108 24.86 24.00 17.20
C SER A 108 24.93 25.50 17.56
N PRO A 109 25.25 26.39 16.62
CA PRO A 109 25.30 27.80 16.86
C PRO A 109 23.90 28.31 17.28
N ILE A 110 23.85 29.08 18.38
CA ILE A 110 22.61 29.71 18.88
C ILE A 110 22.81 31.20 18.89
N VAL A 111 21.88 31.91 18.25
CA VAL A 111 21.90 33.37 18.23
C VAL A 111 21.13 33.92 19.44
N VAL A 112 21.83 34.65 20.30
CA VAL A 112 21.20 35.38 21.40
C VAL A 112 20.82 36.77 20.90
N ARG A 113 19.54 36.94 20.58
CA ARG A 113 18.99 38.24 20.15
C ARG A 113 17.60 38.47 20.71
N LYS A 114 17.21 39.70 20.77
CA LYS A 114 15.82 40.04 21.09
C LYS A 114 14.93 39.59 19.92
N THR A 115 13.94 38.80 20.24
CA THR A 115 12.93 38.34 19.28
C THR A 115 11.58 38.90 19.63
N THR A 116 10.71 39.07 18.64
CA THR A 116 9.32 39.42 18.89
C THR A 116 8.64 38.25 19.62
N THR A 117 7.99 38.54 20.73
CA THR A 117 7.21 37.51 21.43
C THR A 117 6.11 37.01 20.52
N PRO A 118 6.01 35.69 20.28
CA PRO A 118 4.90 35.14 19.51
C PRO A 118 3.55 35.55 20.14
N PRO A 119 2.51 35.76 19.34
CA PRO A 119 1.19 36.04 19.89
C PRO A 119 0.73 34.87 20.78
N ALA A 120 0.15 35.20 21.93
CA ALA A 120 -0.46 34.19 22.79
C ALA A 120 -1.66 33.56 22.06
N ILE A 121 -1.58 32.28 21.79
CA ILE A 121 -2.69 31.52 21.22
C ILE A 121 -3.54 31.02 22.40
N PRO A 122 -4.86 31.32 22.44
CA PRO A 122 -5.74 30.78 23.47
C PRO A 122 -5.66 29.25 23.51
N ASP A 123 -5.62 28.71 24.72
CA ASP A 123 -5.69 27.27 24.91
C ASP A 123 -7.07 26.77 24.42
N ARG A 124 -7.05 25.87 23.45
CA ARG A 124 -8.25 25.25 22.90
C ARG A 124 -8.51 23.86 23.44
N VAL A 125 -7.58 23.35 24.24
CA VAL A 125 -7.65 22.00 24.82
C VAL A 125 -8.54 22.05 26.06
N LYS A 126 -9.48 21.12 26.11
CA LYS A 126 -10.39 20.93 27.23
C LYS A 126 -9.97 19.69 28.02
N LEU A 127 -9.00 19.81 28.89
CA LEU A 127 -8.33 18.72 29.58
C LEU A 127 -9.28 17.69 30.26
N ASN A 128 -10.50 18.10 30.58
CA ASN A 128 -11.50 17.23 31.20
C ASN A 128 -12.25 16.36 30.19
N GLU A 129 -12.16 16.66 28.89
CA GLU A 129 -12.79 15.85 27.85
C GLU A 129 -11.90 14.65 27.49
N LYS A 130 -12.54 13.52 27.16
CA LYS A 130 -11.84 12.28 26.78
C LYS A 130 -11.85 12.02 25.30
N GLU A 131 -12.52 12.86 24.53
CA GLU A 131 -12.72 12.69 23.09
C GLU A 131 -12.29 13.94 22.34
N ALA A 132 -11.88 13.74 21.10
CA ALA A 132 -11.76 14.76 20.08
C ALA A 132 -12.81 14.49 18.98
N THR A 133 -13.06 15.49 18.15
CA THR A 133 -13.95 15.37 16.99
C THR A 133 -13.11 15.40 15.73
N VAL A 134 -13.37 14.49 14.78
CA VAL A 134 -12.81 14.54 13.43
C VAL A 134 -13.91 14.96 12.47
N PHE A 135 -13.61 15.93 11.63
CA PHE A 135 -14.49 16.40 10.55
C PHE A 135 -13.75 16.29 9.22
N ILE A 136 -14.33 15.57 8.26
CA ILE A 136 -13.84 15.44 6.89
C ILE A 136 -14.89 16.06 5.96
N GLN A 137 -14.49 17.04 5.17
CA GLN A 137 -15.41 17.74 4.29
C GLN A 137 -15.90 16.84 3.16
N ASP A 138 -14.99 16.09 2.53
CA ASP A 138 -15.31 15.19 1.42
C ASP A 138 -14.17 14.18 1.23
N ILE A 139 -14.38 12.91 1.58
CA ILE A 139 -13.34 11.88 1.52
C ILE A 139 -12.80 11.63 0.10
N TYR A 140 -13.54 12.01 -0.93
CA TYR A 140 -13.14 11.81 -2.33
C TYR A 140 -12.25 12.94 -2.88
N GLU A 141 -12.00 13.99 -2.09
CA GLU A 141 -11.04 15.03 -2.47
C GLU A 141 -9.61 14.56 -2.18
N GLY A 142 -8.71 14.82 -3.14
CA GLY A 142 -7.29 14.47 -3.03
C GLY A 142 -6.90 13.16 -3.74
N GLU A 143 -5.61 12.84 -3.65
CA GLU A 143 -5.02 11.70 -4.37
C GLU A 143 -5.40 10.34 -3.78
N GLY A 144 -5.73 10.28 -2.48
CA GLY A 144 -5.91 9.01 -1.77
C GLY A 144 -7.09 8.17 -2.27
N LEU A 145 -8.14 8.80 -2.82
CA LEU A 145 -9.28 8.12 -3.44
C LEU A 145 -9.45 8.52 -4.92
N ARG A 146 -8.35 8.81 -5.59
CA ARG A 146 -8.35 9.15 -7.01
C ARG A 146 -9.05 8.07 -7.83
N ASN A 147 -9.94 8.48 -8.73
CA ASN A 147 -10.72 7.61 -9.63
C ASN A 147 -11.69 6.64 -8.92
N VAL A 148 -11.84 6.70 -7.61
CA VAL A 148 -12.87 5.93 -6.89
C VAL A 148 -14.23 6.58 -7.10
N PRO A 149 -15.23 5.88 -7.66
CA PRO A 149 -16.56 6.44 -7.87
C PRO A 149 -17.21 6.88 -6.55
N ARG A 150 -17.88 8.04 -6.57
CA ARG A 150 -18.63 8.51 -5.40
C ARG A 150 -19.69 7.49 -4.97
N GLY A 151 -19.85 7.32 -3.68
CA GLY A 151 -20.76 6.34 -3.10
C GLY A 151 -20.18 4.93 -2.98
N THR A 152 -18.93 4.67 -3.42
CA THR A 152 -18.23 3.40 -3.21
C THR A 152 -17.90 3.19 -1.74
N VAL A 153 -17.35 4.21 -1.08
CA VAL A 153 -17.07 4.17 0.37
C VAL A 153 -18.37 4.27 1.15
N LYS A 154 -18.59 3.32 2.04
CA LYS A 154 -19.80 3.27 2.90
C LYS A 154 -19.53 3.62 4.35
N GLU A 155 -18.38 3.21 4.84
CA GLU A 155 -17.96 3.43 6.21
C GLU A 155 -16.46 3.76 6.24
N LEU A 156 -16.01 4.38 7.31
CA LEU A 156 -14.62 4.46 7.68
C LEU A 156 -14.36 3.46 8.81
N ARG A 157 -13.43 2.53 8.60
CA ARG A 157 -12.90 1.67 9.66
C ARG A 157 -11.81 2.43 10.38
N LEU A 158 -11.91 2.45 11.70
CA LEU A 158 -10.99 3.15 12.58
C LEU A 158 -10.20 2.17 13.41
N HIS A 159 -8.89 2.36 13.47
CA HIS A 159 -8.02 1.63 14.38
C HIS A 159 -7.03 2.57 15.06
N ALA A 160 -6.70 2.25 16.30
CA ALA A 160 -5.65 2.91 17.05
C ALA A 160 -4.34 2.14 16.87
N TYR A 161 -3.23 2.88 16.90
CA TYR A 161 -1.91 2.29 17.01
C TYR A 161 -1.50 2.09 18.45
N GLU A 162 -0.96 0.92 18.74
CA GLU A 162 -0.40 0.63 20.04
C GLU A 162 1.11 0.93 20.08
N TYR A 163 1.59 1.16 21.28
CA TYR A 163 2.98 1.54 21.51
C TYR A 163 3.94 0.38 21.20
N ALA A 164 5.00 0.68 20.44
CA ALA A 164 6.11 -0.23 20.19
C ALA A 164 7.15 -0.10 21.31
N TYR A 165 7.33 -1.13 22.11
CA TYR A 165 8.34 -1.15 23.16
C TYR A 165 9.74 -1.24 22.58
N LEU A 166 10.70 -0.59 23.25
CA LEU A 166 12.11 -0.60 22.85
C LEU A 166 12.62 -2.02 22.62
N LYS A 167 13.28 -2.25 21.48
CA LYS A 167 13.86 -3.53 21.05
C LYS A 167 12.89 -4.69 20.75
N THR A 168 11.62 -4.41 20.64
CA THR A 168 10.72 -5.35 19.97
C THR A 168 10.73 -5.13 18.46
N VAL A 169 11.57 -4.23 17.98
CA VAL A 169 11.51 -3.59 16.66
C VAL A 169 12.70 -3.97 15.76
N SER A 170 13.61 -4.83 16.15
CA SER A 170 14.54 -5.36 15.16
C SER A 170 13.79 -6.36 14.30
N ASP A 171 13.78 -6.12 13.03
CA ASP A 171 13.15 -7.00 12.06
C ASP A 171 11.67 -7.29 12.38
N HIS A 172 10.94 -6.18 12.64
CA HIS A 172 9.49 -6.18 12.52
C HIS A 172 8.74 -6.93 13.61
N ASN A 173 8.70 -6.37 14.77
CA ASN A 173 7.76 -6.60 15.88
C ASN A 173 7.23 -8.01 16.14
N TRP A 174 7.53 -9.01 15.32
CA TRP A 174 7.11 -10.42 15.43
C TRP A 174 5.58 -10.61 15.61
N HIS A 175 4.78 -9.59 15.24
CA HIS A 175 3.33 -9.71 15.27
C HIS A 175 2.74 -10.22 13.95
N GLY A 176 3.56 -10.34 12.91
CA GLY A 176 3.22 -10.92 11.62
C GLY A 176 4.46 -11.06 10.73
N ILE A 177 4.38 -11.87 9.68
CA ILE A 177 5.45 -12.01 8.69
C ILE A 177 5.61 -10.70 7.95
N GLN A 178 6.83 -10.13 7.94
CA GLN A 178 7.11 -8.84 7.30
C GLN A 178 6.04 -7.79 7.59
N SER A 179 5.47 -7.83 8.79
CA SER A 179 4.50 -6.85 9.21
C SER A 179 5.14 -5.48 9.38
N GLY A 180 4.36 -4.43 9.24
CA GLY A 180 4.79 -3.07 9.59
C GLY A 180 5.12 -2.95 11.08
N TRP A 181 5.51 -1.75 11.48
CA TRP A 181 5.95 -1.42 12.84
C TRP A 181 4.79 -1.28 13.82
N ASP A 182 3.58 -1.23 13.32
CA ASP A 182 2.38 -0.83 14.03
C ASP A 182 1.51 -2.00 14.40
N ILE A 183 1.15 -2.03 15.67
CA ILE A 183 0.09 -2.90 16.17
C ILE A 183 -1.22 -2.13 16.08
N LYS A 184 -2.21 -2.75 15.45
CA LYS A 184 -3.51 -2.14 15.18
C LYS A 184 -4.59 -2.70 16.10
N ARG A 185 -5.20 -1.80 16.87
CA ARG A 185 -6.32 -2.10 17.75
C ARG A 185 -7.61 -1.62 17.10
N GLN A 186 -8.56 -2.52 16.92
CA GLN A 186 -9.85 -2.22 16.29
C GLN A 186 -10.69 -1.32 17.20
N LEU A 187 -11.04 -0.12 16.72
CA LEU A 187 -12.00 0.75 17.42
C LEU A 187 -13.43 0.53 16.90
N GLY A 188 -13.58 0.31 15.61
CA GLY A 188 -14.87 0.10 14.96
C GLY A 188 -15.04 0.88 13.68
N THR A 189 -16.29 1.22 13.33
CA THR A 189 -16.62 1.95 12.10
C THR A 189 -17.50 3.16 12.37
N VAL A 190 -17.48 4.10 11.42
CA VAL A 190 -18.41 5.23 11.34
C VAL A 190 -18.93 5.36 9.90
N PRO A 191 -20.20 5.75 9.70
CA PRO A 191 -20.76 5.89 8.37
C PRO A 191 -20.21 7.12 7.64
N VAL A 192 -20.19 7.03 6.30
CA VAL A 192 -19.91 8.14 5.40
C VAL A 192 -21.23 8.65 4.84
N GLU A 193 -21.40 9.97 4.80
CA GLU A 193 -22.59 10.61 4.23
C GLU A 193 -22.61 10.50 2.70
N GLU A 194 -23.79 10.67 2.09
CA GLU A 194 -23.97 10.55 0.65
C GLU A 194 -23.11 11.56 -0.16
N ASP A 195 -22.85 12.71 0.43
CA ASP A 195 -21.98 13.74 -0.16
C ASP A 195 -20.47 13.50 0.09
N GLY A 196 -20.11 12.40 0.75
CA GLY A 196 -18.73 12.06 1.10
C GLY A 196 -18.21 12.72 2.37
N SER A 197 -19.02 13.53 3.04
CA SER A 197 -18.61 14.15 4.30
C SER A 197 -18.76 13.20 5.48
N VAL A 198 -17.98 13.44 6.55
CA VAL A 198 -18.02 12.63 7.77
C VAL A 198 -17.70 13.48 8.99
N ILE A 199 -18.42 13.26 10.08
CA ILE A 199 -18.08 13.83 11.40
C ILE A 199 -18.24 12.78 12.49
N PHE A 200 -17.22 12.60 13.32
CA PHE A 200 -17.22 11.53 14.33
C PHE A 200 -16.30 11.86 15.51
N LYS A 201 -16.53 11.14 16.62
CA LYS A 201 -15.72 11.21 17.83
C LYS A 201 -14.59 10.19 17.78
N ILE A 202 -13.44 10.56 18.32
CA ILE A 202 -12.30 9.66 18.55
C ILE A 202 -11.79 9.79 19.99
N PRO A 203 -11.14 8.78 20.57
CA PRO A 203 -10.42 8.91 21.81
C PRO A 203 -9.33 9.99 21.69
N ALA A 204 -9.31 10.95 22.61
CA ALA A 204 -8.28 11.98 22.62
C ALA A 204 -6.89 11.40 22.93
N ASN A 205 -5.82 12.08 22.49
CA ASN A 205 -4.42 11.68 22.70
C ASN A 205 -4.08 10.25 22.19
N THR A 206 -4.87 9.75 21.25
CA THR A 206 -4.72 8.40 20.68
C THR A 206 -4.39 8.52 19.20
N PRO A 207 -3.31 7.91 18.71
CA PRO A 207 -3.01 7.88 17.28
C PRO A 207 -4.01 6.97 16.56
N ILE A 208 -4.77 7.56 15.64
CA ILE A 208 -5.86 6.90 14.90
C ILE A 208 -5.49 6.87 13.42
N SER A 209 -5.71 5.72 12.81
CA SER A 209 -5.68 5.59 11.35
C SER A 209 -7.06 5.23 10.82
N ILE A 210 -7.31 5.64 9.58
CA ILE A 210 -8.62 5.58 8.91
C ILE A 210 -8.50 4.74 7.65
N GLN A 211 -9.39 3.78 7.49
CA GLN A 211 -9.52 2.99 6.27
C GLN A 211 -10.90 3.21 5.65
N PRO A 212 -11.00 3.87 4.49
CA PRO A 212 -12.23 3.87 3.70
C PRO A 212 -12.57 2.45 3.26
N ILE A 213 -13.76 1.96 3.58
CA ILE A 213 -14.22 0.61 3.25
C ILE A 213 -15.48 0.64 2.39
N ASP A 214 -15.60 -0.36 1.52
CA ASP A 214 -16.74 -0.55 0.65
C ASP A 214 -17.95 -1.17 1.38
N LYS A 215 -19.02 -1.46 0.62
CA LYS A 215 -20.24 -2.09 1.14
C LYS A 215 -20.00 -3.48 1.76
N ASP A 216 -18.99 -4.19 1.31
CA ASP A 216 -18.63 -5.54 1.76
C ASP A 216 -17.68 -5.48 2.97
N GLY A 217 -17.11 -4.32 3.27
CA GLY A 217 -16.21 -4.08 4.37
C GLY A 217 -14.73 -4.25 4.01
N ALA A 218 -14.38 -4.33 2.73
CA ALA A 218 -13.00 -4.36 2.28
C ALA A 218 -12.44 -2.93 2.14
N ALA A 219 -11.17 -2.74 2.51
CA ALA A 219 -10.53 -1.44 2.39
C ALA A 219 -10.25 -1.09 0.92
N ILE A 220 -10.54 0.17 0.57
CA ILE A 220 -10.25 0.75 -0.73
C ILE A 220 -8.88 1.42 -0.69
N GLN A 221 -8.56 2.03 0.46
CA GLN A 221 -7.32 2.75 0.67
C GLN A 221 -6.86 2.57 2.12
N LEU A 222 -5.56 2.78 2.37
CA LEU A 222 -4.97 2.75 3.68
C LEU A 222 -4.32 4.07 4.04
N MET A 223 -4.61 4.55 5.21
CA MET A 223 -3.82 5.59 5.84
C MET A 223 -2.63 4.92 6.55
N ARG A 224 -1.42 5.09 6.04
CA ARG A 224 -0.19 4.51 6.61
C ARG A 224 0.46 5.36 7.70
N SER A 225 -0.11 6.51 7.95
CA SER A 225 0.21 7.38 9.08
C SER A 225 -0.98 7.45 10.04
N TRP A 226 -0.98 8.42 10.91
CA TRP A 226 -2.04 8.60 11.89
C TRP A 226 -2.36 10.08 12.07
N LEU A 227 -3.53 10.33 12.59
CA LEU A 227 -3.92 11.60 13.19
C LEU A 227 -4.10 11.43 14.70
N THR A 228 -3.94 12.51 15.44
CA THR A 228 -4.20 12.54 16.88
C THR A 228 -4.95 13.82 17.21
N GLY A 229 -6.09 13.69 17.89
CA GLY A 229 -6.84 14.84 18.42
C GLY A 229 -6.56 15.03 19.90
N GLN A 230 -6.42 16.26 20.35
CA GLN A 230 -6.33 16.59 21.76
C GLN A 230 -7.72 16.61 22.41
N PRO A 231 -7.82 16.56 23.75
CA PRO A 231 -9.09 16.61 24.46
C PRO A 231 -9.95 17.82 24.04
N GLY A 232 -11.14 17.56 23.51
CA GLY A 232 -12.08 18.58 23.05
C GLY A 232 -11.72 19.27 21.73
N GLU A 233 -10.64 18.87 21.08
CA GLU A 233 -10.21 19.41 19.78
C GLU A 233 -11.12 18.99 18.65
N VAL A 234 -11.23 19.85 17.63
CA VAL A 234 -11.80 19.49 16.32
C VAL A 234 -10.67 19.42 15.30
N VAL A 235 -10.37 18.21 14.84
CA VAL A 235 -9.42 17.93 13.77
C VAL A 235 -10.18 17.96 12.45
N SER A 236 -9.81 18.81 11.53
CA SER A 236 -10.48 18.97 10.23
C SER A 236 -9.59 18.52 9.10
N CYS A 237 -10.13 17.72 8.20
CA CYS A 237 -9.54 17.32 6.92
C CYS A 237 -10.46 17.75 5.77
N ILE A 238 -9.88 18.10 4.64
CA ILE A 238 -10.65 18.39 3.42
C ILE A 238 -11.06 17.08 2.76
N GLY A 239 -10.11 16.16 2.61
CA GLY A 239 -10.33 14.86 2.00
C GLY A 239 -9.27 13.83 2.34
N CYS A 240 -9.16 12.81 1.48
CA CYS A 240 -8.16 11.76 1.63
C CYS A 240 -6.90 12.17 0.87
N HIS A 241 -5.90 12.67 1.59
CA HIS A 241 -4.62 13.16 1.05
C HIS A 241 -4.77 14.34 0.08
N GLU A 242 -5.49 15.37 0.52
CA GLU A 242 -5.70 16.61 -0.21
C GLU A 242 -4.38 17.37 -0.49
N ASP A 243 -4.36 18.17 -1.55
CA ASP A 243 -3.27 19.10 -1.84
C ASP A 243 -3.29 20.26 -0.85
N GLN A 244 -2.25 20.34 -0.04
CA GLN A 244 -2.13 21.37 1.00
C GLN A 244 -1.80 22.77 0.46
N ASN A 245 -1.54 22.90 -0.83
CA ASN A 245 -1.34 24.19 -1.49
C ASN A 245 -2.65 24.73 -2.09
N GLN A 246 -3.73 23.97 -2.02
CA GLN A 246 -5.05 24.40 -2.47
C GLN A 246 -5.88 24.89 -1.29
N ILE A 247 -6.57 26.01 -1.51
CA ILE A 247 -7.56 26.49 -0.55
C ILE A 247 -8.87 25.77 -0.85
N PRO A 248 -9.44 25.05 0.13
CA PRO A 248 -10.69 24.35 -0.07
C PRO A 248 -11.82 25.34 -0.35
N VAL A 249 -12.67 25.01 -1.30
CA VAL A 249 -13.91 25.76 -1.48
C VAL A 249 -14.84 25.42 -0.32
N PRO A 250 -15.28 26.42 0.48
CA PRO A 250 -16.24 26.17 1.55
C PRO A 250 -17.52 25.57 0.99
N LYS A 251 -17.86 24.35 1.43
CA LYS A 251 -19.09 23.66 1.05
C LYS A 251 -19.95 23.45 2.31
N ARG A 252 -21.24 23.69 2.21
CA ARG A 252 -22.18 23.25 3.23
C ARG A 252 -22.47 21.77 3.02
N VAL A 253 -21.89 20.91 3.87
CA VAL A 253 -21.96 19.46 3.75
C VAL A 253 -22.88 18.86 4.81
N ILE A 254 -23.37 17.64 4.58
CA ILE A 254 -24.31 16.96 5.49
C ILE A 254 -23.71 16.82 6.89
N ALA A 255 -22.46 16.38 6.98
CA ALA A 255 -21.77 16.20 8.25
C ALA A 255 -21.68 17.49 9.10
N SER A 256 -21.59 18.66 8.47
CA SER A 256 -21.56 19.94 9.20
C SER A 256 -22.88 20.32 9.87
N GLN A 257 -23.95 19.60 9.58
CA GLN A 257 -25.32 19.90 10.02
C GLN A 257 -25.84 18.90 11.05
N ARG A 258 -25.02 17.96 11.51
CA ARG A 258 -25.41 16.93 12.47
C ARG A 258 -24.40 16.74 13.58
N ALA A 259 -24.84 16.08 14.64
CA ALA A 259 -23.94 15.71 15.74
C ALA A 259 -22.90 14.68 15.26
N PRO A 260 -21.69 14.68 15.81
CA PRO A 260 -20.67 13.71 15.50
C PRO A 260 -21.13 12.27 15.81
N HIS A 261 -20.88 11.35 14.90
CA HIS A 261 -21.12 9.92 15.12
C HIS A 261 -20.20 9.37 16.20
N SER A 262 -20.72 8.51 17.04
CA SER A 262 -19.90 7.65 17.89
C SER A 262 -19.39 6.46 17.08
N ILE A 263 -18.20 5.96 17.40
CA ILE A 263 -17.64 4.78 16.78
C ILE A 263 -18.53 3.57 17.15
N LYS A 264 -19.00 2.85 16.14
CA LYS A 264 -19.68 1.57 16.34
C LYS A 264 -18.61 0.49 16.55
N ALA A 265 -18.43 0.07 17.80
CA ALA A 265 -17.44 -0.95 18.14
C ALA A 265 -17.69 -2.26 17.38
N PRO A 266 -16.64 -3.05 17.12
CA PRO A 266 -16.79 -4.38 16.53
C PRO A 266 -17.53 -5.32 17.50
N GLU A 267 -18.14 -6.36 16.96
CA GLU A 267 -18.80 -7.38 17.78
C GLU A 267 -17.78 -8.03 18.74
N GLY A 268 -18.12 -8.14 20.01
CA GLY A 268 -17.22 -8.59 21.06
C GLY A 268 -16.31 -7.51 21.65
N GLY A 269 -16.50 -6.24 21.27
CA GLY A 269 -15.82 -5.09 21.85
C GLY A 269 -14.56 -4.67 21.13
N VAL A 270 -14.01 -3.56 21.60
CA VAL A 270 -12.74 -2.98 21.11
C VAL A 270 -11.59 -3.87 21.53
N ARG A 271 -10.66 -4.15 20.62
CA ARG A 271 -9.52 -5.06 20.87
C ARG A 271 -8.47 -5.00 19.77
N SER A 272 -7.28 -5.50 20.09
CA SER A 272 -6.27 -5.82 19.09
C SER A 272 -6.65 -7.06 18.29
N PHE A 273 -6.32 -7.06 17.00
CA PHE A 273 -6.66 -8.17 16.10
C PHE A 273 -5.64 -9.31 16.24
N THR A 274 -6.07 -10.52 16.53
CA THR A 274 -5.23 -11.72 16.63
C THR A 274 -5.71 -12.79 15.65
N PHE A 275 -4.82 -13.43 14.93
CA PHE A 275 -5.18 -14.49 13.98
C PHE A 275 -5.89 -15.67 14.67
N ASP A 276 -5.34 -16.11 15.79
CA ASP A 276 -5.88 -17.27 16.53
C ASP A 276 -7.34 -17.10 16.99
N LEU A 277 -7.75 -15.87 17.32
CA LEU A 277 -9.09 -15.60 17.83
C LEU A 277 -10.08 -15.12 16.75
N GLU A 278 -9.57 -14.55 15.66
CA GLU A 278 -10.43 -13.94 14.64
C GLU A 278 -10.51 -14.80 13.38
N VAL A 279 -9.37 -15.26 12.86
CA VAL A 279 -9.30 -15.97 11.57
C VAL A 279 -9.37 -17.48 11.77
N GLN A 280 -8.64 -18.04 12.75
CA GLN A 280 -8.61 -19.47 12.97
C GLN A 280 -10.00 -20.10 13.13
N PRO A 281 -10.96 -19.50 13.87
CA PRO A 281 -12.32 -20.06 13.95
C PRO A 281 -13.05 -20.16 12.61
N ILE A 282 -12.75 -19.27 11.65
CA ILE A 282 -13.28 -19.34 10.29
C ILE A 282 -12.67 -20.53 9.55
N LEU A 283 -11.36 -20.72 9.68
CA LEU A 283 -10.65 -21.86 9.08
C LEU A 283 -11.18 -23.18 9.66
N ASP A 284 -11.33 -23.24 10.99
CA ASP A 284 -11.83 -24.44 11.70
C ASP A 284 -13.24 -24.81 11.27
N ARG A 285 -14.09 -23.83 11.01
CA ARG A 285 -15.45 -24.08 10.53
C ARG A 285 -15.50 -24.44 9.04
N ALA A 286 -14.81 -23.69 8.20
CA ALA A 286 -15.10 -23.67 6.76
C ALA A 286 -14.01 -24.32 5.89
N CYS A 287 -12.81 -24.55 6.41
CA CYS A 287 -11.65 -24.91 5.58
C CYS A 287 -11.00 -26.25 5.95
N ILE A 288 -10.86 -26.57 7.26
CA ILE A 288 -10.06 -27.73 7.71
C ILE A 288 -10.64 -29.08 7.30
N ALA A 289 -11.91 -29.17 6.94
CA ALA A 289 -12.49 -30.40 6.42
C ALA A 289 -11.80 -30.91 5.16
N CYS A 290 -11.21 -29.99 4.37
CA CYS A 290 -10.41 -30.30 3.18
C CYS A 290 -8.93 -29.97 3.40
N HIS A 291 -8.61 -28.87 4.10
CA HIS A 291 -7.27 -28.39 4.37
C HIS A 291 -6.73 -28.98 5.68
N ASN A 292 -6.45 -30.28 5.67
CA ASN A 292 -6.02 -31.07 6.81
C ASN A 292 -4.64 -31.73 6.65
N GLY A 293 -3.89 -31.32 5.65
CA GLY A 293 -2.56 -31.86 5.36
C GLY A 293 -2.56 -33.17 4.55
N GLU A 294 -3.73 -33.81 4.35
CA GLU A 294 -3.88 -35.02 3.55
C GLU A 294 -4.40 -34.73 2.13
N LYS A 295 -5.42 -33.88 2.05
CA LYS A 295 -6.06 -33.52 0.77
C LYS A 295 -5.53 -32.23 0.19
N ALA A 296 -5.15 -31.29 1.03
CA ALA A 296 -4.58 -30.00 0.72
C ALA A 296 -3.67 -29.55 1.86
N PHE A 297 -2.94 -28.45 1.70
CA PHE A 297 -2.11 -27.89 2.74
C PHE A 297 -2.91 -27.65 4.03
N ASP A 298 -2.26 -27.80 5.18
CA ASP A 298 -2.91 -27.82 6.49
C ASP A 298 -3.27 -26.42 6.97
N LEU A 299 -4.53 -26.18 7.30
CA LEU A 299 -5.06 -24.96 7.90
C LEU A 299 -5.55 -25.14 9.35
N ARG A 300 -5.30 -26.29 9.94
CA ARG A 300 -5.61 -26.50 11.37
C ARG A 300 -4.66 -25.69 12.24
N ALA A 301 -5.15 -25.25 13.40
CA ALA A 301 -4.27 -24.75 14.45
C ALA A 301 -3.25 -25.83 14.81
N GLY A 302 -1.99 -25.53 14.72
CA GLY A 302 -0.93 -26.54 14.85
C GLY A 302 0.32 -26.02 15.52
N ALA A 303 1.41 -26.77 15.31
CA ALA A 303 2.73 -26.40 15.83
C ALA A 303 3.13 -24.99 15.37
N LYS A 304 3.84 -24.29 16.22
CA LYS A 304 4.40 -22.97 15.93
C LYS A 304 5.85 -23.11 15.48
N ASP A 305 6.24 -22.30 14.50
CA ASP A 305 7.65 -22.20 14.08
C ASP A 305 8.51 -21.55 15.19
N GLU A 306 9.80 -21.47 14.99
CA GLU A 306 10.75 -20.84 15.91
C GLU A 306 10.46 -19.35 16.18
N ARG A 307 9.76 -18.68 15.28
CA ARG A 307 9.29 -17.29 15.45
C ARG A 307 7.96 -17.22 16.21
N GLY A 308 7.30 -18.38 16.43
CA GLY A 308 6.03 -18.50 17.11
C GLY A 308 4.81 -18.31 16.23
N TYR A 309 4.94 -18.41 14.91
CA TYR A 309 3.84 -18.40 13.96
C TYR A 309 3.21 -19.78 13.82
N GLY A 310 1.88 -19.84 13.85
CA GLY A 310 1.13 -21.07 13.64
C GLY A 310 1.19 -21.59 12.21
N LEU A 311 1.08 -22.91 12.03
CA LEU A 311 1.12 -23.54 10.71
C LEU A 311 0.05 -23.02 9.75
N SER A 312 -1.18 -22.85 10.22
CA SER A 312 -2.30 -22.31 9.44
C SER A 312 -2.02 -20.90 8.94
N TYR A 313 -1.45 -20.04 9.80
CA TYR A 313 -1.05 -18.69 9.45
C TYR A 313 0.03 -18.68 8.35
N LEU A 314 1.06 -19.52 8.51
CA LEU A 314 2.16 -19.65 7.54
C LEU A 314 1.64 -20.12 6.18
N ASN A 315 0.78 -21.14 6.18
CA ASN A 315 0.23 -21.74 4.95
C ASN A 315 -0.79 -20.84 4.23
N LEU A 316 -1.49 -19.97 4.96
CA LEU A 316 -2.45 -19.04 4.37
C LEU A 316 -1.79 -17.76 3.84
N HIS A 317 -0.65 -17.39 4.42
CA HIS A 317 0.03 -16.12 4.15
C HIS A 317 0.44 -15.89 2.69
N PRO A 318 0.89 -16.90 1.91
CA PRO A 318 1.23 -16.73 0.48
C PRO A 318 0.07 -16.25 -0.39
N TYR A 319 -1.17 -16.45 0.04
CA TYR A 319 -2.37 -16.04 -0.69
C TYR A 319 -2.84 -14.62 -0.33
N VAL A 320 -2.04 -13.88 0.44
CA VAL A 320 -2.38 -12.53 0.91
C VAL A 320 -1.47 -11.51 0.23
N HIS A 321 -2.07 -10.59 -0.52
CA HIS A 321 -1.35 -9.47 -1.12
C HIS A 321 -1.35 -8.27 -0.17
N ARG A 322 -0.20 -7.86 0.30
CA ARG A 322 -0.03 -6.79 1.27
C ARG A 322 1.32 -6.09 1.13
N GLN A 323 1.43 -4.93 1.76
CA GLN A 323 2.70 -4.23 1.81
C GLN A 323 3.73 -4.92 2.71
N GLY A 324 4.98 -4.87 2.28
CA GLY A 324 6.12 -5.14 3.16
C GLY A 324 6.33 -4.01 4.19
N PRO A 325 7.29 -4.19 5.13
CA PRO A 325 7.52 -3.25 6.23
C PRO A 325 8.04 -1.89 5.78
N GLU A 326 8.77 -1.85 4.69
CA GLU A 326 9.40 -0.65 4.15
C GLU A 326 8.95 -0.37 2.71
N ALA A 327 7.65 -0.52 2.50
CA ALA A 327 7.06 -0.20 1.21
C ALA A 327 7.24 1.28 0.85
N ASP A 328 7.03 1.56 -0.42
CA ASP A 328 7.09 2.88 -1.01
C ASP A 328 6.46 3.97 -0.14
N MET A 329 7.09 5.14 -0.09
CA MET A 329 6.64 6.29 0.67
C MET A 329 5.60 7.16 -0.07
N ALA A 330 5.33 6.88 -1.33
CA ALA A 330 4.30 7.59 -2.08
C ALA A 330 2.89 7.24 -1.60
N VAL A 331 1.93 8.08 -1.97
CA VAL A 331 0.51 7.75 -1.78
C VAL A 331 0.19 6.51 -2.59
N LEU A 332 -0.38 5.49 -1.94
CA LEU A 332 -0.82 4.29 -2.62
C LEU A 332 -1.98 4.61 -3.58
N GLN A 333 -2.05 3.86 -4.66
CA GLN A 333 -3.26 3.89 -5.48
C GLN A 333 -4.39 3.17 -4.75
N PRO A 334 -5.65 3.63 -4.89
CA PRO A 334 -6.79 2.85 -4.44
C PRO A 334 -6.75 1.42 -4.98
N TYR A 335 -7.08 0.43 -4.18
CA TYR A 335 -7.05 -1.00 -4.50
C TYR A 335 -5.67 -1.58 -4.86
N GLU A 336 -4.57 -0.88 -4.60
CA GLU A 336 -3.22 -1.36 -4.93
C GLU A 336 -2.85 -2.62 -4.13
N TYR A 337 -3.29 -2.72 -2.89
CA TYR A 337 -2.96 -3.81 -1.96
C TYR A 337 -4.17 -4.33 -1.21
N HIS A 338 -3.95 -5.33 -0.37
CA HIS A 338 -4.83 -5.85 0.67
C HIS A 338 -5.95 -6.78 0.19
N ALA A 339 -7.10 -6.77 0.88
CA ALA A 339 -8.13 -7.78 0.69
C ALA A 339 -8.61 -7.90 -0.75
N ASN A 340 -8.88 -6.77 -1.41
CA ASN A 340 -9.44 -6.77 -2.76
C ASN A 340 -8.48 -7.34 -3.83
N THR A 341 -7.18 -7.32 -3.58
CA THR A 341 -6.15 -7.82 -4.51
C THR A 341 -5.56 -9.16 -4.07
N SER A 342 -5.96 -9.66 -2.91
CA SER A 342 -5.45 -10.93 -2.37
C SER A 342 -6.07 -12.13 -3.07
N GLU A 343 -5.21 -13.10 -3.42
CA GLU A 343 -5.62 -14.34 -4.07
C GLU A 343 -6.63 -15.13 -3.24
N LEU A 344 -6.46 -15.18 -1.91
CA LEU A 344 -7.41 -15.79 -0.98
C LEU A 344 -8.83 -15.30 -1.23
N ILE A 345 -9.01 -13.99 -1.31
CA ILE A 345 -10.34 -13.38 -1.49
C ILE A 345 -10.88 -13.68 -2.89
N ARG A 346 -10.04 -13.64 -3.93
CA ARG A 346 -10.44 -13.96 -5.29
C ARG A 346 -10.92 -15.40 -5.42
N ILE A 347 -10.16 -16.36 -4.89
CA ILE A 347 -10.51 -17.79 -4.89
C ILE A 347 -11.85 -18.02 -4.19
N LEU A 348 -12.03 -17.45 -3.01
CA LEU A 348 -13.28 -17.61 -2.23
C LEU A 348 -14.49 -16.97 -2.92
N LYS A 349 -14.33 -15.77 -3.51
CA LYS A 349 -15.40 -15.10 -4.28
C LYS A 349 -15.81 -15.87 -5.53
N LYS A 350 -14.87 -16.55 -6.18
CA LYS A 350 -15.16 -17.44 -7.34
C LYS A 350 -15.90 -18.71 -6.95
N GLY A 351 -16.03 -19.04 -5.67
CA GLY A 351 -16.78 -20.20 -5.19
C GLY A 351 -15.91 -21.44 -4.95
N HIS A 352 -14.77 -21.28 -4.32
CA HIS A 352 -13.86 -22.36 -3.92
C HIS A 352 -14.60 -23.49 -3.19
N ALA A 353 -14.65 -24.68 -3.82
CA ALA A 353 -15.23 -25.92 -3.28
C ALA A 353 -16.62 -25.75 -2.62
N ASN A 354 -17.45 -24.81 -3.07
CA ASN A 354 -18.76 -24.47 -2.47
C ASN A 354 -18.71 -23.98 -1.01
N VAL A 355 -17.57 -23.56 -0.53
CA VAL A 355 -17.45 -22.94 0.79
C VAL A 355 -18.37 -21.73 0.90
N LYS A 356 -19.17 -21.69 1.97
CA LYS A 356 -20.06 -20.56 2.29
C LYS A 356 -19.55 -19.87 3.54
N LEU A 357 -19.24 -18.59 3.40
CA LEU A 357 -18.87 -17.71 4.48
C LEU A 357 -20.05 -16.78 4.80
N THR A 358 -20.25 -16.49 6.07
CA THR A 358 -21.19 -15.46 6.52
C THR A 358 -20.61 -14.06 6.26
N ASP A 359 -21.45 -13.04 6.23
CA ASP A 359 -21.02 -11.65 6.08
C ASP A 359 -19.99 -11.24 7.15
N LYS A 360 -20.15 -11.76 8.37
CA LYS A 360 -19.20 -11.53 9.46
C LYS A 360 -17.84 -12.15 9.15
N GLU A 361 -17.80 -13.37 8.65
CA GLU A 361 -16.55 -14.05 8.31
C GLU A 361 -15.84 -13.37 7.13
N TRP A 362 -16.59 -12.92 6.14
CA TRP A 362 -16.05 -12.10 5.06
C TRP A 362 -15.41 -10.82 5.60
N ARG A 363 -16.14 -10.06 6.42
CA ARG A 363 -15.60 -8.83 7.04
C ARG A 363 -14.40 -9.10 7.92
N THR A 364 -14.33 -10.23 8.60
CA THR A 364 -13.18 -10.63 9.42
C THR A 364 -11.95 -10.91 8.55
N LEU A 365 -12.09 -11.67 7.46
CA LEU A 365 -10.99 -11.93 6.53
C LEU A 365 -10.50 -10.64 5.87
N TYR A 366 -11.41 -9.76 5.44
CA TYR A 366 -11.02 -8.45 4.91
C TYR A 366 -10.25 -7.65 5.96
N THR A 367 -10.75 -7.56 7.18
CA THR A 367 -10.09 -6.81 8.26
C THR A 367 -8.69 -7.35 8.55
N TRP A 368 -8.53 -8.67 8.60
CA TRP A 368 -7.23 -9.30 8.80
C TRP A 368 -6.22 -8.87 7.75
N ILE A 369 -6.57 -9.00 6.48
CA ILE A 369 -5.68 -8.64 5.37
C ILE A 369 -5.42 -7.13 5.33
N ASP A 370 -6.47 -6.33 5.52
CA ASP A 370 -6.39 -4.86 5.52
C ASP A 370 -5.58 -4.31 6.71
N TYR A 371 -5.42 -5.09 7.77
CA TYR A 371 -4.53 -4.78 8.90
C TYR A 371 -3.08 -5.26 8.67
N ASN A 372 -2.74 -5.64 7.45
CA ASN A 372 -1.45 -6.15 7.06
C ASN A 372 -1.16 -7.57 7.58
N ALA A 373 -2.20 -8.40 7.66
CA ALA A 373 -2.19 -9.81 8.04
C ALA A 373 -1.40 -10.09 9.35
N PRO A 374 -1.80 -9.51 10.49
CA PRO A 374 -1.16 -9.80 11.76
C PRO A 374 -1.41 -11.25 12.21
N ASP A 375 -0.41 -11.87 12.81
CA ASP A 375 -0.56 -13.11 13.58
C ASP A 375 -1.01 -12.77 15.00
N LYS A 376 -0.33 -11.82 15.63
CA LYS A 376 -0.62 -11.34 16.99
C LYS A 376 -0.94 -9.86 16.98
N GLY A 377 -1.99 -9.49 17.68
CA GLY A 377 -2.38 -8.09 17.86
C GLY A 377 -1.68 -7.41 19.03
N TYR A 378 -0.51 -7.91 19.46
CA TYR A 378 0.23 -7.40 20.61
C TYR A 378 1.72 -7.73 20.48
N PHE A 379 2.54 -7.00 21.21
CA PHE A 379 3.95 -7.33 21.32
C PHE A 379 4.18 -8.66 22.03
N ASN A 380 5.07 -9.46 21.48
CA ASN A 380 5.47 -10.70 22.13
C ASN A 380 6.42 -10.39 23.30
N ALA A 381 5.84 -10.13 24.46
CA ALA A 381 6.59 -9.82 25.69
C ALA A 381 7.56 -10.93 26.10
N ASN A 382 7.36 -12.17 25.64
CA ASN A 382 8.27 -13.27 25.94
C ASN A 382 9.62 -13.14 25.22
N LYS A 383 9.69 -12.48 24.07
CA LYS A 383 10.97 -12.18 23.40
C LYS A 383 11.72 -10.99 23.99
N ILE A 384 11.08 -10.15 24.79
CA ILE A 384 11.76 -9.08 25.53
C ILE A 384 12.71 -9.66 26.59
N LYS A 385 12.42 -10.86 27.12
CA LYS A 385 13.26 -11.54 28.12
C LYS A 385 14.61 -12.00 27.58
N ASP A 386 14.71 -12.25 26.29
CA ASP A 386 15.92 -12.79 25.64
C ASP A 386 16.89 -11.69 25.18
N PHE A 387 16.54 -10.42 25.35
CA PHE A 387 17.41 -9.30 25.00
C PHE A 387 18.29 -8.89 26.19
N PRO A 388 19.58 -8.52 25.95
CA PRO A 388 20.54 -8.18 26.99
C PRO A 388 20.22 -6.88 27.79
N TYR A 389 19.09 -6.27 27.55
CA TYR A 389 18.59 -5.11 28.29
C TYR A 389 17.41 -5.48 29.23
N GLN A 390 17.57 -6.59 29.93
CA GLN A 390 16.71 -6.94 31.05
C GLN A 390 16.68 -5.78 32.05
N GLY A 391 15.55 -5.21 32.28
CA GLY A 391 15.35 -4.09 33.22
C GLY A 391 14.58 -2.91 32.69
N PHE A 392 14.22 -2.93 31.42
CA PHE A 392 13.33 -1.92 30.82
C PHE A 392 11.95 -2.50 30.54
N ASP A 393 11.28 -2.97 31.56
CA ASP A 393 9.82 -3.14 31.45
C ASP A 393 9.14 -1.77 31.52
N GLN A 394 8.97 -1.18 30.34
CA GLN A 394 8.30 0.09 30.22
C GLN A 394 6.76 -0.01 30.36
N ILE A 395 6.20 -1.22 30.42
CA ILE A 395 4.76 -1.41 30.49
C ILE A 395 4.18 -0.78 31.74
N GLU A 396 4.77 -1.04 32.91
CA GLU A 396 4.32 -0.47 34.16
C GLU A 396 4.49 1.05 34.17
N ARG A 397 5.65 1.53 33.75
CA ARG A 397 5.92 2.97 33.69
C ARG A 397 5.01 3.69 32.71
N ARG A 398 4.78 3.10 31.54
CA ARG A 398 3.83 3.63 30.56
C ARG A 398 2.41 3.66 31.13
N THR A 399 1.98 2.58 31.76
CA THR A 399 0.65 2.50 32.38
C THR A 399 0.50 3.59 33.45
N GLU A 400 1.49 3.75 34.31
CA GLU A 400 1.53 4.83 35.31
C GLU A 400 1.40 6.22 34.67
N LEU A 401 2.22 6.50 33.63
CA LEU A 401 2.22 7.78 32.95
C LEU A 401 0.90 8.03 32.18
N THR A 402 0.35 6.99 31.54
CA THR A 402 -0.93 7.09 30.85
C THR A 402 -2.08 7.34 31.83
N ASN A 403 -2.07 6.68 32.98
CA ASN A 403 -3.06 6.93 34.02
C ASN A 403 -2.94 8.33 34.62
N LYS A 404 -1.71 8.81 34.78
CA LYS A 404 -1.43 10.11 35.39
C LYS A 404 -1.69 11.29 34.44
N TYR A 405 -1.30 11.16 33.19
CA TYR A 405 -1.30 12.27 32.22
C TYR A 405 -2.25 12.06 31.04
N GLY A 406 -2.67 10.83 30.76
CA GLY A 406 -3.58 10.46 29.68
C GLY A 406 -5.05 10.35 30.09
N ASN A 407 -5.45 11.01 31.17
CA ASN A 407 -6.84 11.02 31.70
C ASN A 407 -7.44 9.63 31.92
N GLY A 408 -6.63 8.65 32.29
CA GLY A 408 -7.08 7.27 32.50
C GLY A 408 -7.42 6.52 31.22
N MET A 409 -6.91 6.97 30.09
CA MET A 409 -7.10 6.33 28.77
C MET A 409 -6.10 5.20 28.51
N GLY A 410 -5.50 4.63 29.53
CA GLY A 410 -4.67 3.44 29.43
C GLY A 410 -5.46 2.25 28.88
N VAL A 411 -4.86 1.55 27.90
CA VAL A 411 -5.46 0.35 27.30
C VAL A 411 -4.84 -0.87 27.96
N ASP A 412 -5.67 -1.69 28.56
CA ASP A 412 -5.29 -3.04 28.99
C ASP A 412 -5.60 -4.05 27.87
N TRP A 413 -4.69 -4.14 26.89
CA TRP A 413 -4.84 -5.04 25.78
C TRP A 413 -4.93 -6.52 26.17
N LYS A 414 -4.29 -6.92 27.28
CA LYS A 414 -4.40 -8.30 27.79
C LYS A 414 -5.81 -8.61 28.23
N LYS A 415 -6.42 -7.68 28.95
CA LYS A 415 -7.82 -7.80 29.37
C LYS A 415 -8.76 -7.83 28.18
N GLU A 416 -8.58 -6.95 27.19
CA GLU A 416 -9.43 -6.91 26.00
C GLU A 416 -9.38 -8.23 25.20
N ILE A 417 -8.18 -8.83 25.03
CA ILE A 417 -8.03 -10.13 24.38
C ILE A 417 -8.69 -11.24 25.19
N ALA A 418 -8.52 -11.23 26.53
CA ALA A 418 -9.14 -12.22 27.41
C ALA A 418 -10.67 -12.10 27.43
N ASP A 419 -11.20 -10.89 27.43
CA ASP A 419 -12.64 -10.62 27.35
C ASP A 419 -13.22 -11.15 26.02
N TYR A 420 -12.51 -10.93 24.91
CA TYR A 420 -12.92 -11.43 23.60
C TYR A 420 -12.84 -12.96 23.50
N ALA A 421 -11.79 -13.57 24.04
CA ALA A 421 -11.70 -15.04 24.13
C ALA A 421 -12.87 -15.62 24.93
N THR A 422 -13.27 -14.95 26.01
CA THR A 422 -14.43 -15.32 26.82
C THR A 422 -15.73 -15.17 26.05
N TYR A 423 -15.88 -14.07 25.31
CA TYR A 423 -17.02 -13.84 24.42
C TYR A 423 -17.15 -14.96 23.37
N LEU A 424 -16.04 -15.39 22.75
CA LEU A 424 -16.04 -16.47 21.76
C LEU A 424 -16.43 -17.80 22.37
N LYS A 425 -15.91 -18.13 23.57
CA LYS A 425 -16.31 -19.35 24.31
C LYS A 425 -17.84 -19.37 24.58
N GLY A 426 -18.42 -18.23 24.85
CA GLY A 426 -19.88 -18.10 25.03
C GLY A 426 -20.69 -18.34 23.75
N LYS A 427 -20.07 -18.33 22.56
CA LYS A 427 -20.73 -18.67 21.29
C LYS A 427 -20.80 -20.18 21.02
N GLY A 428 -20.11 -21.00 21.81
CA GLY A 428 -20.01 -22.44 21.64
C GLY A 428 -18.82 -22.91 20.81
N GLU A 429 -18.64 -24.23 20.74
CA GLU A 429 -17.57 -24.84 19.95
C GLU A 429 -17.86 -24.71 18.45
N VAL A 430 -16.79 -24.48 17.70
CA VAL A 430 -16.83 -24.41 16.24
C VAL A 430 -16.84 -25.83 15.67
N THR A 431 -17.92 -26.22 15.00
CA THR A 431 -18.01 -27.51 14.31
C THR A 431 -17.62 -27.34 12.85
N PRO A 432 -16.66 -28.14 12.33
CA PRO A 432 -16.29 -28.11 10.93
C PRO A 432 -17.49 -28.45 10.03
N VAL A 433 -17.72 -27.62 9.03
CA VAL A 433 -18.74 -27.85 8.01
C VAL A 433 -18.06 -28.40 6.77
N LEU A 434 -18.37 -29.63 6.39
CA LEU A 434 -18.03 -30.14 5.08
C LEU A 434 -18.85 -29.36 4.04
N PRO A 435 -18.24 -28.67 3.10
CA PRO A 435 -18.96 -28.09 1.98
C PRO A 435 -19.72 -29.20 1.26
N GLU A 436 -20.95 -28.95 0.84
CA GLU A 436 -21.63 -29.84 -0.08
C GLU A 436 -20.68 -30.11 -1.26
N ALA A 437 -20.36 -31.39 -1.48
CA ALA A 437 -19.51 -31.75 -2.61
C ALA A 437 -20.16 -31.14 -3.85
N ALA A 438 -19.42 -30.26 -4.53
CA ALA A 438 -19.82 -29.85 -5.86
C ALA A 438 -20.07 -31.14 -6.62
N ALA A 439 -21.26 -31.29 -7.21
CA ALA A 439 -21.53 -32.45 -8.06
C ALA A 439 -20.32 -32.60 -8.98
N PRO A 440 -19.67 -33.78 -9.04
CA PRO A 440 -18.46 -33.93 -9.82
C PRO A 440 -18.78 -33.45 -11.23
N VAL A 441 -18.13 -32.34 -11.59
CA VAL A 441 -18.25 -31.81 -12.95
C VAL A 441 -17.63 -32.90 -13.81
N LYS A 442 -18.49 -33.77 -14.37
CA LYS A 442 -18.03 -34.81 -15.28
C LYS A 442 -17.31 -34.09 -16.40
N GLU A 443 -16.07 -34.47 -16.64
CA GLU A 443 -15.33 -34.04 -17.82
C GLU A 443 -16.22 -34.26 -19.03
N LYS A 444 -16.79 -33.19 -19.55
CA LYS A 444 -17.51 -33.22 -20.79
C LYS A 444 -16.49 -32.89 -21.85
N ASN A 445 -16.28 -33.86 -22.75
CA ASN A 445 -15.52 -33.59 -23.95
C ASN A 445 -16.31 -32.56 -24.79
N VAL A 446 -15.96 -31.28 -24.61
CA VAL A 446 -16.63 -30.17 -25.29
C VAL A 446 -16.09 -30.10 -26.71
N LYS A 447 -16.78 -30.76 -27.62
CA LYS A 447 -16.46 -30.71 -29.05
C LYS A 447 -17.00 -29.41 -29.65
N VAL A 448 -16.10 -28.61 -30.20
CA VAL A 448 -16.43 -27.40 -30.96
C VAL A 448 -16.07 -27.63 -32.42
N LYS A 449 -17.02 -27.33 -33.30
CA LYS A 449 -16.80 -27.48 -34.74
C LYS A 449 -15.70 -26.54 -35.21
N ASN A 450 -14.75 -27.05 -35.99
CA ASN A 450 -13.59 -26.30 -36.48
C ASN A 450 -12.65 -25.77 -35.38
N TRP A 451 -12.59 -26.43 -34.25
CA TRP A 451 -11.66 -26.18 -33.16
C TRP A 451 -11.00 -27.50 -32.72
N PRO A 452 -9.68 -27.58 -32.49
CA PRO A 452 -8.68 -26.51 -32.68
C PRO A 452 -8.39 -26.22 -34.16
N PHE A 453 -7.64 -25.17 -34.46
CA PHE A 453 -7.29 -24.79 -35.83
C PHE A 453 -5.89 -24.16 -35.92
N ASP A 454 -5.34 -24.11 -37.13
CA ASP A 454 -4.00 -23.61 -37.41
C ASP A 454 -3.98 -22.16 -37.95
N ALA A 455 -2.79 -21.62 -38.16
CA ALA A 455 -2.57 -20.27 -38.71
C ALA A 455 -3.19 -20.07 -40.11
N ASN A 456 -3.35 -21.15 -40.93
CA ASN A 456 -3.97 -21.03 -42.24
C ASN A 456 -5.48 -20.80 -42.11
N ALA A 457 -6.11 -21.47 -41.16
CA ALA A 457 -7.52 -21.23 -40.84
C ALA A 457 -7.75 -19.79 -40.35
N ILE A 458 -6.85 -19.22 -39.53
CA ILE A 458 -6.93 -17.82 -39.12
C ILE A 458 -6.88 -16.90 -40.34
N LYS A 459 -5.94 -17.12 -41.27
CA LYS A 459 -5.85 -16.35 -42.52
C LYS A 459 -7.14 -16.43 -43.31
N ALA A 460 -7.73 -17.64 -43.41
CA ALA A 460 -9.01 -17.81 -44.10
C ALA A 460 -10.16 -17.08 -43.41
N MET A 461 -10.22 -17.08 -42.06
CA MET A 461 -11.24 -16.33 -41.30
C MET A 461 -11.13 -14.81 -41.52
N LEU A 462 -9.91 -14.31 -41.73
CA LEU A 462 -9.64 -12.89 -41.95
C LEU A 462 -9.61 -12.49 -43.45
N ALA A 463 -9.78 -13.42 -44.37
CA ALA A 463 -9.62 -13.18 -45.82
C ALA A 463 -10.56 -12.08 -46.38
N ASN A 464 -11.71 -11.86 -45.74
CA ASN A 464 -12.67 -10.82 -46.13
C ASN A 464 -12.54 -9.50 -45.34
N GLU A 465 -11.63 -9.44 -44.37
CA GLU A 465 -11.37 -8.21 -43.63
C GLU A 465 -10.48 -7.28 -44.49
N LYS A 466 -10.89 -6.01 -44.58
CA LYS A 466 -10.13 -5.01 -45.36
C LYS A 466 -8.79 -4.66 -44.71
N GLU A 467 -8.75 -4.72 -43.40
CA GLU A 467 -7.57 -4.47 -42.60
C GLU A 467 -7.47 -5.51 -41.50
N THR A 468 -6.27 -6.04 -41.28
CA THR A 468 -5.97 -6.97 -40.19
C THR A 468 -5.09 -6.34 -39.12
N ARG A 469 -4.53 -5.16 -39.38
CA ARG A 469 -3.72 -4.36 -38.46
C ARG A 469 -4.06 -2.88 -38.64
N LYS A 470 -4.21 -2.16 -37.54
CA LYS A 470 -4.55 -0.74 -37.53
C LYS A 470 -3.69 -0.01 -36.52
N GLU A 471 -3.10 1.10 -36.93
CA GLU A 471 -2.37 2.01 -36.04
C GLU A 471 -3.21 3.24 -35.71
N VAL A 472 -3.18 3.64 -34.45
CA VAL A 472 -3.81 4.87 -33.95
C VAL A 472 -2.72 5.74 -33.32
N VAL A 473 -2.50 6.93 -33.84
CA VAL A 473 -1.52 7.87 -33.30
C VAL A 473 -2.13 8.56 -32.07
N LEU A 474 -1.50 8.41 -30.93
CA LEU A 474 -1.93 9.00 -29.65
C LEU A 474 -1.27 10.37 -29.42
N ALA A 475 0.01 10.49 -29.77
CA ALA A 475 0.83 11.70 -29.72
C ALA A 475 1.97 11.59 -30.75
N PRO A 476 2.74 12.67 -31.03
CA PRO A 476 3.92 12.58 -31.86
C PRO A 476 4.89 11.49 -31.37
N GLY A 477 5.13 10.48 -32.20
CA GLY A 477 5.99 9.33 -31.86
C GLY A 477 5.31 8.21 -31.10
N VAL A 478 4.13 8.40 -30.51
CA VAL A 478 3.44 7.38 -29.70
C VAL A 478 2.24 6.84 -30.48
N LYS A 479 2.23 5.55 -30.70
CA LYS A 479 1.18 4.84 -31.45
C LYS A 479 0.62 3.68 -30.61
N LEU A 480 -0.64 3.34 -30.85
CA LEU A 480 -1.28 2.13 -30.36
C LEU A 480 -1.64 1.27 -31.57
N THR A 481 -1.13 0.06 -31.59
CA THR A 481 -1.39 -0.89 -32.68
C THR A 481 -2.44 -1.91 -32.27
N PHE A 482 -3.45 -2.07 -33.10
CA PHE A 482 -4.48 -3.08 -32.95
C PHE A 482 -4.37 -4.15 -34.01
N VAL A 483 -4.63 -5.40 -33.61
CA VAL A 483 -4.77 -6.54 -34.50
C VAL A 483 -6.23 -7.01 -34.57
N ARG A 484 -6.63 -7.49 -35.72
CA ARG A 484 -7.98 -8.00 -35.94
C ARG A 484 -8.10 -9.41 -35.44
N ILE A 485 -8.96 -9.65 -34.45
CA ILE A 485 -9.28 -10.96 -33.92
C ILE A 485 -10.57 -11.46 -34.60
N PRO A 486 -10.56 -12.63 -35.28
CA PRO A 486 -11.73 -13.11 -36.00
C PRO A 486 -12.84 -13.58 -35.06
N ALA A 487 -14.07 -13.58 -35.54
CA ALA A 487 -15.18 -14.27 -34.90
C ALA A 487 -15.00 -15.79 -34.98
N GLY A 488 -15.55 -16.51 -34.01
CA GLY A 488 -15.44 -17.98 -34.00
C GLY A 488 -16.04 -18.62 -32.76
N GLU A 489 -15.82 -19.91 -32.62
CA GLU A 489 -16.25 -20.68 -31.44
C GLU A 489 -15.08 -21.51 -30.93
N PHE A 490 -14.96 -21.62 -29.60
CA PHE A 490 -13.89 -22.38 -28.96
C PHE A 490 -14.35 -23.05 -27.67
N ALA A 491 -13.53 -23.96 -27.17
CA ALA A 491 -13.66 -24.51 -25.83
C ALA A 491 -12.85 -23.64 -24.86
N MET A 492 -13.55 -22.83 -24.07
CA MET A 492 -12.98 -21.94 -23.04
C MET A 492 -12.73 -22.72 -21.76
N GLY A 493 -11.59 -22.48 -21.13
CA GLY A 493 -11.20 -23.14 -19.88
C GLY A 493 -10.26 -24.32 -20.09
N SER A 494 -9.83 -24.98 -19.02
CA SER A 494 -8.95 -26.16 -19.05
C SER A 494 -9.32 -27.13 -17.93
N TRP A 495 -9.26 -28.44 -18.26
CA TRP A 495 -9.40 -29.51 -17.25
C TRP A 495 -8.09 -29.72 -16.47
N ASN A 496 -6.95 -29.37 -17.07
CA ASN A 496 -5.63 -29.50 -16.48
C ASN A 496 -5.22 -28.27 -15.63
N GLY A 497 -5.94 -27.15 -15.80
CA GLY A 497 -5.71 -25.91 -15.05
C GLY A 497 -6.29 -25.92 -13.64
N SER A 498 -6.25 -24.77 -12.99
CA SER A 498 -6.84 -24.56 -11.67
C SER A 498 -8.37 -24.77 -11.68
N ALA A 499 -8.96 -24.95 -10.50
CA ALA A 499 -10.40 -25.25 -10.38
C ALA A 499 -11.32 -24.17 -10.98
N ASP A 500 -10.84 -22.93 -11.02
CA ASP A 500 -11.56 -21.78 -11.59
C ASP A 500 -11.56 -21.75 -13.12
N ASN A 501 -10.70 -22.56 -13.76
CA ASN A 501 -10.73 -22.77 -15.22
C ASN A 501 -11.80 -23.77 -15.65
N ARG A 502 -12.61 -24.25 -14.74
CA ARG A 502 -13.65 -25.27 -14.96
C ARG A 502 -15.06 -24.73 -14.67
N PRO A 503 -16.07 -25.24 -15.37
CA PRO A 503 -16.04 -26.27 -16.40
C PRO A 503 -15.58 -25.74 -17.76
N VAL A 504 -14.92 -26.57 -18.56
CA VAL A 504 -14.68 -26.24 -19.98
C VAL A 504 -16.04 -26.03 -20.66
N SER A 505 -16.18 -24.91 -21.34
CA SER A 505 -17.45 -24.48 -21.91
C SER A 505 -17.30 -24.05 -23.37
N LYS A 506 -18.30 -24.36 -24.18
CA LYS A 506 -18.34 -23.84 -25.56
C LYS A 506 -18.72 -22.37 -25.55
N VAL A 507 -17.85 -21.51 -26.06
CA VAL A 507 -18.06 -20.07 -26.17
C VAL A 507 -18.03 -19.63 -27.61
N LYS A 508 -18.89 -18.66 -27.94
CA LYS A 508 -18.98 -18.05 -29.27
C LYS A 508 -18.61 -16.59 -29.23
N ILE A 509 -17.57 -16.23 -29.95
CA ILE A 509 -17.22 -14.83 -30.26
C ILE A 509 -18.01 -14.44 -31.52
N ALA A 510 -19.10 -13.72 -31.33
CA ALA A 510 -20.10 -13.51 -32.38
C ALA A 510 -19.64 -12.57 -33.51
N LYS A 511 -18.70 -11.67 -33.23
CA LYS A 511 -18.17 -10.66 -34.16
C LYS A 511 -16.68 -10.56 -34.03
N SER A 512 -15.98 -10.34 -35.14
CA SER A 512 -14.57 -9.97 -35.10
C SER A 512 -14.40 -8.62 -34.37
N PHE A 513 -13.28 -8.46 -33.65
CA PHE A 513 -12.97 -7.27 -32.87
C PHE A 513 -11.50 -6.88 -33.02
N TRP A 514 -11.17 -5.67 -32.58
CA TRP A 514 -9.79 -5.20 -32.52
C TRP A 514 -9.24 -5.39 -31.12
N MET A 515 -8.00 -5.84 -31.00
CA MET A 515 -7.30 -5.99 -29.72
C MET A 515 -5.92 -5.35 -29.83
N GLY A 516 -5.43 -4.75 -28.75
CA GLY A 516 -4.05 -4.27 -28.67
C GLY A 516 -3.07 -5.39 -28.98
N GLU A 517 -2.06 -5.09 -29.80
CA GLU A 517 -1.03 -6.08 -30.20
C GLU A 517 -0.15 -6.48 -29.03
N VAL A 518 0.05 -5.54 -28.10
CA VAL A 518 0.80 -5.68 -26.86
C VAL A 518 0.02 -5.05 -25.70
N GLU A 519 0.46 -5.28 -24.49
CA GLU A 519 0.00 -4.57 -23.31
C GLU A 519 0.21 -3.06 -23.50
N ILE A 520 -0.60 -2.23 -22.84
CA ILE A 520 -0.42 -0.78 -22.87
C ILE A 520 0.92 -0.43 -22.23
N THR A 521 1.76 0.30 -22.96
CA THR A 521 3.06 0.74 -22.48
C THR A 521 2.98 2.01 -21.62
N ASN A 522 4.04 2.26 -20.84
CA ASN A 522 4.12 3.48 -20.03
C ASN A 522 3.96 4.74 -20.88
N GLU A 523 4.62 4.82 -22.03
CA GLU A 523 4.49 5.99 -22.90
C GLU A 523 3.06 6.18 -23.43
N GLN A 524 2.38 5.08 -23.78
CA GLN A 524 0.99 5.15 -24.24
C GLN A 524 0.05 5.59 -23.13
N TYR A 525 0.26 5.05 -21.91
CA TYR A 525 -0.54 5.41 -20.74
C TYR A 525 -0.33 6.88 -20.34
N ASN A 526 0.91 7.34 -20.37
CA ASN A 526 1.28 8.70 -19.97
C ASN A 526 0.79 9.78 -20.95
N VAL A 527 0.37 9.43 -22.17
CA VAL A 527 -0.36 10.37 -23.04
C VAL A 527 -1.68 10.85 -22.43
N ILE A 528 -2.29 10.02 -21.59
CA ILE A 528 -3.56 10.32 -20.91
C ILE A 528 -3.32 10.74 -19.45
N PHE A 529 -2.43 10.03 -18.75
CA PHE A 529 -2.10 10.24 -17.35
C PHE A 529 -0.60 10.51 -17.17
N PRO A 530 -0.15 11.75 -17.47
CA PRO A 530 1.29 12.07 -17.55
C PRO A 530 2.04 11.94 -16.22
N ASP A 531 1.33 11.97 -15.10
CA ASP A 531 1.91 11.87 -13.76
C ASP A 531 2.03 10.42 -13.26
N HIS A 532 1.60 9.44 -14.05
CA HIS A 532 1.74 8.03 -13.66
C HIS A 532 3.18 7.57 -13.78
N ASP A 533 3.65 6.86 -12.77
CA ASP A 533 4.98 6.23 -12.73
C ASP A 533 4.85 4.76 -12.27
N SER A 534 5.17 3.84 -13.14
CA SER A 534 5.22 2.40 -12.85
C SER A 534 6.35 2.00 -11.88
N ARG A 535 7.29 2.91 -11.60
CA ARG A 535 8.40 2.76 -10.66
C ARG A 535 9.30 1.56 -10.97
N TYR A 536 9.57 0.75 -9.97
CA TYR A 536 10.51 -0.38 -10.03
C TYR A 536 9.84 -1.66 -9.57
N VAL A 537 10.19 -2.78 -10.18
CA VAL A 537 9.89 -4.12 -9.67
C VAL A 537 10.84 -4.39 -8.49
N ASP A 538 10.37 -5.10 -7.48
CA ASP A 538 11.15 -5.48 -6.29
C ASP A 538 11.64 -4.32 -5.41
N GLN A 539 10.96 -3.18 -5.50
CA GLN A 539 11.17 -2.09 -4.56
C GLN A 539 10.60 -2.46 -3.18
N LEU A 540 11.23 -3.43 -2.51
CA LEU A 540 10.81 -3.90 -1.18
C LEU A 540 11.31 -2.98 -0.06
N TRP A 541 12.46 -2.34 -0.26
CA TRP A 541 13.17 -1.58 0.76
C TRP A 541 13.52 -0.19 0.22
N LYS A 542 13.09 0.86 0.93
CA LYS A 542 13.32 2.26 0.52
C LYS A 542 14.79 2.70 0.56
N ASP A 543 15.62 2.01 1.32
CA ASP A 543 17.03 2.34 1.60
C ASP A 543 18.04 1.44 0.88
N HIS A 544 17.57 0.63 -0.07
CA HIS A 544 18.49 -0.10 -0.93
C HIS A 544 19.23 0.82 -1.89
N VAL A 545 20.51 0.54 -2.10
CA VAL A 545 21.37 1.23 -3.09
C VAL A 545 20.84 1.04 -4.51
N HIS A 546 20.08 -0.02 -4.72
CA HIS A 546 19.44 -0.34 -6.00
C HIS A 546 17.92 -0.43 -5.82
N PHE A 547 17.18 0.25 -6.67
CA PHE A 547 15.70 0.25 -6.67
C PHE A 547 15.06 -1.04 -7.18
N GLY A 548 15.84 -2.01 -7.61
CA GLY A 548 15.36 -3.12 -8.37
C GLY A 548 15.32 -2.82 -9.87
N TYR A 549 14.56 -3.61 -10.60
CA TYR A 549 14.44 -3.46 -12.04
C TYR A 549 13.46 -2.31 -12.38
N PRO A 550 13.86 -1.31 -13.17
CA PRO A 550 12.95 -0.24 -13.56
C PRO A 550 11.80 -0.78 -14.41
N ALA A 551 10.58 -0.47 -14.02
CA ALA A 551 9.35 -0.85 -14.70
C ALA A 551 8.69 0.34 -15.42
N ASN A 552 9.30 1.50 -15.39
CA ASN A 552 8.77 2.77 -15.90
C ASN A 552 9.40 3.23 -17.22
N GLN A 553 10.15 2.36 -17.92
CA GLN A 553 10.67 2.71 -19.24
C GLN A 553 9.51 2.86 -20.24
N PRO A 554 9.65 3.74 -21.25
CA PRO A 554 8.56 4.06 -22.18
C PRO A 554 7.89 2.85 -22.83
N GLU A 555 8.67 1.87 -23.28
CA GLU A 555 8.21 0.69 -24.00
C GLU A 555 7.79 -0.49 -23.11
N GLN A 556 8.00 -0.38 -21.78
CA GLN A 556 7.57 -1.43 -20.86
C GLN A 556 6.06 -1.35 -20.61
N PRO A 557 5.40 -2.48 -20.31
CA PRO A 557 4.01 -2.48 -19.90
C PRO A 557 3.77 -1.59 -18.68
N VAL A 558 2.69 -0.83 -18.69
CA VAL A 558 2.28 -0.05 -17.53
C VAL A 558 1.82 -0.99 -16.41
N ILE A 559 2.35 -0.78 -15.23
CA ILE A 559 1.96 -1.50 -14.01
C ILE A 559 1.52 -0.51 -12.93
N ARG A 560 1.05 -1.00 -11.78
CA ARG A 560 0.50 -0.21 -10.67
C ARG A 560 -0.74 0.59 -11.06
N VAL A 561 -1.56 0.00 -11.90
CA VAL A 561 -2.88 0.51 -12.30
C VAL A 561 -3.96 -0.45 -11.82
N SER A 562 -5.01 0.09 -11.20
CA SER A 562 -6.19 -0.68 -10.81
C SER A 562 -7.08 -0.99 -12.03
N TYR A 563 -8.09 -1.83 -11.84
CA TYR A 563 -9.12 -2.04 -12.85
C TYR A 563 -9.84 -0.72 -13.18
N GLU A 564 -10.13 0.08 -12.17
CA GLU A 564 -10.77 1.39 -12.29
C GLU A 564 -9.91 2.37 -13.07
N ASP A 565 -8.59 2.40 -12.82
CA ASP A 565 -7.64 3.21 -13.60
C ASP A 565 -7.58 2.77 -15.06
N ALA A 566 -7.54 1.47 -15.32
CA ALA A 566 -7.56 0.91 -16.67
C ALA A 566 -8.85 1.26 -17.41
N MET A 567 -10.00 1.19 -16.72
CA MET A 567 -11.29 1.59 -17.31
C MET A 567 -11.38 3.11 -17.55
N ALA A 568 -10.82 3.92 -16.64
CA ALA A 568 -10.73 5.37 -16.82
C ALA A 568 -9.83 5.72 -18.01
N TYR A 569 -8.71 5.01 -18.16
CA TYR A 569 -7.84 5.13 -19.34
C TYR A 569 -8.58 4.79 -20.63
N CYS A 570 -9.27 3.65 -20.68
CA CYS A 570 -10.06 3.23 -21.83
C CYS A 570 -11.11 4.29 -22.23
N LYS A 571 -11.78 4.87 -21.23
CA LYS A 571 -12.77 5.94 -21.46
C LYS A 571 -12.14 7.18 -22.09
N GLN A 572 -11.07 7.70 -21.48
CA GLN A 572 -10.39 8.89 -22.00
C GLN A 572 -9.73 8.64 -23.36
N LEU A 573 -9.19 7.43 -23.57
CA LEU A 573 -8.66 7.03 -24.85
C LEU A 573 -9.75 6.97 -25.92
N SER A 574 -10.95 6.48 -25.57
CA SER A 574 -12.12 6.49 -26.47
C SER A 574 -12.53 7.90 -26.87
N GLU A 575 -12.59 8.81 -25.90
CA GLU A 575 -12.90 10.24 -26.13
C GLU A 575 -11.85 10.90 -27.05
N LYS A 576 -10.57 10.62 -26.82
CA LYS A 576 -9.45 11.17 -27.59
C LYS A 576 -9.42 10.65 -29.04
N THR A 577 -9.72 9.38 -29.25
CA THR A 577 -9.57 8.72 -30.56
C THR A 577 -10.86 8.63 -31.36
N GLY A 578 -12.01 8.86 -30.73
CA GLY A 578 -13.33 8.64 -31.33
C GLY A 578 -13.67 7.15 -31.53
N LEU A 579 -12.88 6.24 -30.95
CA LEU A 579 -13.10 4.79 -31.02
C LEU A 579 -13.79 4.31 -29.73
N ASN A 580 -14.49 3.19 -29.82
CA ASN A 580 -15.04 2.54 -28.62
C ASN A 580 -14.00 1.54 -28.07
N ILE A 581 -13.25 1.95 -27.08
CA ILE A 581 -12.15 1.18 -26.48
C ILE A 581 -12.52 0.81 -25.04
N THR A 582 -12.31 -0.45 -24.69
CA THR A 582 -12.54 -0.99 -23.35
C THR A 582 -11.58 -2.16 -23.09
N LEU A 583 -11.52 -2.63 -21.86
CA LEU A 583 -10.85 -3.90 -21.56
C LEU A 583 -11.57 -5.06 -22.26
N PRO A 584 -10.84 -6.08 -22.73
CA PRO A 584 -11.46 -7.28 -23.28
C PRO A 584 -12.24 -8.04 -22.20
N THR A 585 -13.27 -8.75 -22.60
CA THR A 585 -13.87 -9.75 -21.73
C THR A 585 -12.92 -10.95 -21.58
N GLU A 586 -13.06 -11.74 -20.52
CA GLU A 586 -12.29 -12.96 -20.30
C GLU A 586 -12.34 -13.88 -21.54
N ALA A 587 -13.53 -14.06 -22.10
CA ALA A 587 -13.71 -14.88 -23.30
C ALA A 587 -13.00 -14.32 -24.54
N GLN A 588 -12.99 -13.01 -24.73
CA GLN A 588 -12.26 -12.35 -25.82
C GLN A 588 -10.75 -12.50 -25.63
N TRP A 589 -10.29 -12.34 -24.40
CA TRP A 589 -8.87 -12.46 -24.06
C TRP A 589 -8.39 -13.90 -24.30
N GLU A 590 -9.10 -14.89 -23.75
CA GLU A 590 -8.71 -16.31 -23.91
C GLU A 590 -8.79 -16.77 -25.38
N TRP A 591 -9.80 -16.32 -26.12
CA TRP A 591 -9.90 -16.60 -27.55
C TRP A 591 -8.68 -16.08 -28.33
N ALA A 592 -8.28 -14.83 -28.06
CA ALA A 592 -7.12 -14.22 -28.71
C ALA A 592 -5.81 -14.90 -28.29
N CYS A 593 -5.64 -15.16 -26.99
CA CYS A 593 -4.46 -15.82 -26.43
C CYS A 593 -4.26 -17.22 -27.01
N ARG A 594 -5.30 -18.04 -27.10
CA ARG A 594 -5.21 -19.40 -27.64
C ARG A 594 -4.87 -19.42 -29.12
N ALA A 595 -5.26 -18.45 -29.91
CA ALA A 595 -4.98 -18.34 -31.33
C ALA A 595 -5.25 -19.65 -32.12
N GLY A 596 -6.27 -20.43 -31.74
CA GLY A 596 -6.63 -21.71 -32.31
C GLY A 596 -6.09 -22.94 -31.59
N SER A 597 -5.20 -22.79 -30.62
CA SER A 597 -4.63 -23.89 -29.82
C SER A 597 -5.63 -24.42 -28.78
N ASP A 598 -5.67 -25.74 -28.59
CA ASP A 598 -6.38 -26.41 -27.49
C ASP A 598 -5.43 -26.91 -26.39
N SER A 599 -4.13 -26.67 -26.52
CA SER A 599 -3.14 -26.98 -25.49
C SER A 599 -3.25 -26.06 -24.27
N ASP A 600 -2.57 -26.41 -23.17
CA ASP A 600 -2.62 -25.64 -21.93
C ASP A 600 -2.08 -24.22 -22.10
N PHE A 601 -1.07 -24.05 -22.97
CA PHE A 601 -0.52 -22.75 -23.37
C PHE A 601 -0.64 -22.57 -24.88
N TRP A 602 -0.56 -21.35 -25.38
CA TRP A 602 -0.68 -21.04 -26.80
C TRP A 602 0.39 -21.78 -27.68
N TYR A 603 1.53 -22.10 -27.07
CA TYR A 603 2.69 -22.75 -27.69
C TYR A 603 2.82 -24.26 -27.37
N GLY A 604 1.96 -24.85 -26.56
CA GLY A 604 2.02 -26.27 -26.19
C GLY A 604 1.63 -26.58 -24.76
N ASN A 605 2.19 -27.64 -24.21
CA ASN A 605 1.93 -28.09 -22.83
C ASN A 605 3.17 -27.88 -21.95
N SER A 606 3.08 -28.22 -20.66
CA SER A 606 4.10 -28.00 -19.63
C SER A 606 5.47 -28.64 -19.89
N ASN A 607 5.60 -29.52 -20.89
CA ASN A 607 6.86 -30.11 -21.34
C ASN A 607 7.56 -29.33 -22.47
N THR A 608 7.04 -28.18 -22.84
CA THR A 608 7.62 -27.31 -23.87
C THR A 608 8.78 -26.50 -23.28
N ASP A 609 9.80 -26.19 -24.09
CA ASP A 609 10.89 -25.27 -23.69
C ASP A 609 10.38 -23.83 -23.64
N PHE A 610 10.16 -23.29 -22.44
CA PHE A 610 9.63 -21.96 -22.19
C PHE A 610 10.65 -20.83 -22.45
N GLY A 611 11.94 -21.12 -22.42
CA GLY A 611 13.00 -20.11 -22.41
C GLY A 611 13.03 -19.14 -23.59
N LYS A 612 12.28 -19.42 -24.67
CA LYS A 612 12.15 -18.55 -25.85
C LYS A 612 10.74 -18.04 -26.09
N LEU A 613 9.79 -18.43 -25.25
CA LEU A 613 8.37 -18.28 -25.53
C LEU A 613 7.66 -17.42 -24.48
N GLU A 614 8.24 -17.34 -23.30
CA GLU A 614 7.65 -16.63 -22.17
C GLU A 614 8.71 -15.81 -21.41
N ASN A 615 8.26 -14.77 -20.74
CA ASN A 615 9.07 -13.95 -19.83
C ASN A 615 8.82 -14.41 -18.39
N PHE A 616 9.68 -15.30 -17.90
CA PHE A 616 9.63 -15.81 -16.54
C PHE A 616 10.68 -15.16 -15.64
N ALA A 617 10.46 -15.22 -14.35
CA ALA A 617 11.47 -14.94 -13.33
C ALA A 617 12.47 -16.10 -13.28
N ASP A 618 13.40 -16.14 -14.22
CA ASP A 618 14.48 -17.13 -14.33
C ASP A 618 15.80 -16.64 -13.69
N GLU A 619 16.89 -17.34 -13.92
CA GLU A 619 18.21 -16.96 -13.38
C GLU A 619 18.67 -15.54 -13.81
N SER A 620 18.15 -15.01 -14.92
CA SER A 620 18.48 -13.65 -15.35
C SER A 620 17.85 -12.60 -14.42
N CYS A 621 16.70 -12.90 -13.84
CA CYS A 621 16.04 -12.06 -12.84
C CYS A 621 16.93 -11.85 -11.60
N ASN A 622 17.69 -12.88 -11.17
CA ASN A 622 18.63 -12.77 -10.05
C ASN A 622 19.73 -11.71 -10.26
N LYS A 623 20.09 -11.43 -11.49
CA LYS A 623 21.13 -10.44 -11.82
C LYS A 623 20.58 -9.01 -11.83
N MET A 624 19.26 -8.86 -11.95
CA MET A 624 18.58 -7.58 -12.07
C MET A 624 17.75 -7.25 -10.84
N ALA A 625 17.32 -8.27 -10.09
CA ALA A 625 16.50 -8.11 -8.90
C ALA A 625 17.30 -7.55 -7.72
N VAL A 626 16.58 -6.92 -6.81
CA VAL A 626 17.11 -6.47 -5.52
C VAL A 626 17.55 -7.71 -4.71
N SER A 627 18.66 -7.58 -3.99
CA SER A 627 19.17 -8.62 -3.11
C SER A 627 18.06 -9.19 -2.20
N GLY A 628 17.83 -10.49 -2.25
CA GLY A 628 16.82 -11.18 -1.44
C GLY A 628 15.56 -11.63 -2.19
N VAL A 629 15.43 -11.31 -3.47
CA VAL A 629 14.39 -11.89 -4.32
C VAL A 629 14.86 -13.26 -4.78
N ASN A 630 14.14 -14.31 -4.39
CA ASN A 630 14.32 -15.64 -4.98
C ASN A 630 13.44 -15.73 -6.21
N PRO A 631 13.99 -16.04 -7.38
CA PRO A 631 13.17 -16.46 -8.51
C PRO A 631 12.42 -17.72 -8.10
N GLN A 632 11.12 -17.72 -8.27
CA GLN A 632 10.28 -18.89 -8.01
C GLN A 632 10.29 -19.82 -9.21
#